data_ef554e7d3fb526597c78a80b14601947
#
_entry.id   ef554e7d3fb526597c78a80b14601947
#
_cell.length_a   1.000
_cell.length_b   1.000
_cell.length_c   1.000
_cell.angle_alpha   90.00
_cell.angle_beta   90.00
_cell.angle_gamma   90.00
#
_symmetry.space_group_name_H-M   'P 1'
#
loop_
_entity.id
_entity.type
_entity.pdbx_description
1 polymer ?
#
loop_
_entity_poly.entity_id
_entity_poly.type
_entity_poly.pdbx_seq_one_letter_code
_entity_poly.pdbx_strand_id
1 'polypeptide(L)'
;MLVVIRGAGDLATGIALRLHRAGYQIVMTDLPAPTSIRRTVCFSEAIRLGEMTVEDISARKVETPEEALTPAQSGVVAVLADPVGACIPTLRPGAVVDAILAKKNLGTALTDAPVVIGVGPGFTVGTDCHAAVETMRGHTLGRALYTGSPLPNTGIPGLIGGHSGERVLRAPADGIFEPRMEIGQLVQEGEIAAMVNGKPMRCTLTGCLRGLLQGGLQVHEGMKCGDVDPRGQQANCFTASDKATAIGGGVLEALLHFGCLPD
;
A
#
# COMPACT_ATOMS: atom_id res chain seq x y z
N MET A 1 -15.69 11.90 -9.77
CA MET A 1 -14.41 12.62 -9.79
C MET A 1 -13.25 11.63 -9.84
N LEU A 2 -12.23 11.88 -10.67
CA LEU A 2 -11.04 11.04 -10.77
C LEU A 2 -10.03 11.38 -9.67
N VAL A 3 -9.52 10.35 -8.98
CA VAL A 3 -8.42 10.42 -8.01
C VAL A 3 -7.28 9.52 -8.48
N VAL A 4 -6.06 10.05 -8.55
CA VAL A 4 -4.85 9.27 -8.77
C VAL A 4 -4.20 8.98 -7.42
N ILE A 5 -3.95 7.69 -7.13
CA ILE A 5 -3.24 7.24 -5.92
C ILE A 5 -1.85 6.76 -6.33
N ARG A 6 -0.82 7.42 -5.89
CA ARG A 6 0.57 6.98 -6.04
C ARG A 6 0.88 5.91 -4.99
N GLY A 7 1.22 4.71 -5.46
CA GLY A 7 1.30 3.47 -4.68
C GLY A 7 0.04 2.61 -4.81
N ALA A 8 0.21 1.29 -4.84
CA ALA A 8 -0.88 0.31 -4.89
C ALA A 8 -0.65 -0.85 -3.88
N GLY A 9 0.17 -0.63 -2.85
CA GLY A 9 0.38 -1.56 -1.75
C GLY A 9 -0.79 -1.61 -0.77
N ASP A 10 -0.63 -2.31 0.35
CA ASP A 10 -1.64 -2.57 1.39
C ASP A 10 -2.41 -1.31 1.83
N LEU A 11 -1.71 -0.26 2.25
CA LEU A 11 -2.36 0.96 2.74
C LEU A 11 -3.03 1.76 1.62
N ALA A 12 -2.38 1.86 0.46
CA ALA A 12 -2.92 2.51 -0.73
C ALA A 12 -4.19 1.78 -1.22
N THR A 13 -4.20 0.45 -1.18
CA THR A 13 -5.39 -0.35 -1.51
C THR A 13 -6.53 -0.08 -0.52
N GLY A 14 -6.25 0.00 0.79
CA GLY A 14 -7.28 0.37 1.77
C GLY A 14 -7.87 1.76 1.54
N ILE A 15 -7.06 2.73 1.08
CA ILE A 15 -7.53 4.04 0.62
C ILE A 15 -8.43 3.87 -0.61
N ALA A 16 -7.98 3.13 -1.62
CA ALA A 16 -8.75 2.89 -2.85
C ALA A 16 -10.10 2.25 -2.56
N LEU A 17 -10.17 1.25 -1.68
CA LEU A 17 -11.43 0.62 -1.26
C LEU A 17 -12.42 1.64 -0.65
N ARG A 18 -11.92 2.53 0.21
CA ARG A 18 -12.75 3.57 0.82
C ARG A 18 -13.29 4.58 -0.19
N LEU A 19 -12.41 5.07 -1.04
CA LEU A 19 -12.76 6.07 -2.05
C LEU A 19 -13.67 5.49 -3.12
N HIS A 20 -13.41 4.27 -3.56
CA HIS A 20 -14.26 3.57 -4.54
C HIS A 20 -15.70 3.40 -4.02
N ARG A 21 -15.85 2.92 -2.77
CA ARG A 21 -17.16 2.77 -2.12
C ARG A 21 -17.86 4.10 -1.86
N ALA A 22 -17.12 5.21 -1.83
CA ALA A 22 -17.66 6.56 -1.76
C ALA A 22 -17.99 7.15 -3.15
N GLY A 23 -17.79 6.41 -4.25
CA GLY A 23 -18.16 6.81 -5.61
C GLY A 23 -17.05 7.50 -6.41
N TYR A 24 -15.79 7.50 -5.96
CA TYR A 24 -14.69 8.07 -6.74
C TYR A 24 -14.20 7.09 -7.81
N GLN A 25 -13.77 7.65 -8.94
CA GLN A 25 -13.04 6.93 -9.98
C GLN A 25 -11.56 6.86 -9.59
N ILE A 26 -10.95 5.67 -9.63
CA ILE A 26 -9.61 5.44 -9.07
C ILE A 26 -8.65 4.96 -10.13
N VAL A 27 -7.51 5.64 -10.24
CA VAL A 27 -6.31 5.16 -10.92
C VAL A 27 -5.19 5.06 -9.90
N MET A 28 -4.47 3.93 -9.89
CA MET A 28 -3.32 3.71 -9.00
C MET A 28 -2.05 3.53 -9.81
N THR A 29 -0.92 3.87 -9.21
CA THR A 29 0.40 3.65 -9.82
C THR A 29 1.30 2.87 -8.88
N ASP A 30 2.20 2.05 -9.41
CA ASP A 30 3.22 1.36 -8.61
C ASP A 30 4.46 1.03 -9.47
N LEU A 31 5.42 0.35 -8.87
CA LEU A 31 6.61 -0.17 -9.55
C LEU A 31 6.22 -1.22 -10.61
N PRO A 32 6.98 -1.35 -11.71
CA PRO A 32 6.82 -2.46 -12.66
C PRO A 32 6.99 -3.84 -12.03
N ALA A 33 7.80 -3.93 -10.97
CA ALA A 33 7.97 -5.13 -10.13
C ALA A 33 7.65 -4.75 -8.68
N PRO A 34 6.37 -4.83 -8.26
CA PRO A 34 5.95 -4.41 -6.93
C PRO A 34 6.62 -5.21 -5.81
N THR A 35 6.97 -4.51 -4.71
CA THR A 35 7.61 -5.13 -3.54
C THR A 35 6.67 -5.28 -2.36
N SER A 36 5.38 -5.26 -2.60
CA SER A 36 4.34 -5.47 -1.58
C SER A 36 4.44 -6.87 -0.98
N ILE A 37 4.45 -6.98 0.35
CA ILE A 37 4.50 -8.28 1.03
C ILE A 37 3.10 -8.83 1.36
N ARG A 38 2.10 -7.97 1.62
CA ARG A 38 0.72 -8.39 1.85
C ARG A 38 -0.04 -8.48 0.52
N ARG A 39 0.51 -9.25 -0.42
CA ARG A 39 0.08 -9.30 -1.83
C ARG A 39 -1.41 -9.58 -2.02
N THR A 40 -1.98 -10.42 -1.18
CA THR A 40 -3.41 -10.80 -1.20
C THR A 40 -4.39 -9.64 -0.96
N VAL A 41 -3.90 -8.49 -0.49
CA VAL A 41 -4.67 -7.26 -0.25
C VAL A 41 -4.05 -6.04 -0.90
N CYS A 42 -3.29 -6.23 -1.99
CA CYS A 42 -2.61 -5.16 -2.70
C CYS A 42 -3.03 -5.14 -4.17
N PHE A 43 -3.58 -4.02 -4.64
CA PHE A 43 -3.91 -3.84 -6.05
C PHE A 43 -2.67 -3.78 -6.96
N SER A 44 -1.46 -3.58 -6.39
CA SER A 44 -0.21 -3.72 -7.13
C SER A 44 -0.03 -5.10 -7.78
N GLU A 45 -0.68 -6.16 -7.24
CA GLU A 45 -0.65 -7.49 -7.87
C GLU A 45 -1.32 -7.52 -9.26
N ALA A 46 -2.21 -6.58 -9.58
CA ALA A 46 -2.76 -6.45 -10.92
C ALA A 46 -1.66 -6.21 -11.96
N ILE A 47 -0.57 -5.49 -11.62
CA ILE A 47 0.58 -5.28 -12.53
C ILE A 47 1.20 -6.61 -12.96
N ARG A 48 1.26 -7.59 -12.07
CA ARG A 48 1.84 -8.92 -12.31
C ARG A 48 0.84 -9.91 -12.90
N LEU A 49 -0.43 -9.86 -12.44
CA LEU A 49 -1.46 -10.87 -12.76
C LEU A 49 -2.38 -10.44 -13.91
N GLY A 50 -2.38 -9.16 -14.29
CA GLY A 50 -3.37 -8.55 -15.18
C GLY A 50 -4.56 -7.99 -14.42
N GLU A 51 -5.09 -8.75 -13.46
CA GLU A 51 -6.22 -8.36 -12.61
C GLU A 51 -5.98 -8.79 -11.16
N MET A 52 -6.61 -8.08 -10.23
CA MET A 52 -6.61 -8.40 -8.80
C MET A 52 -7.93 -7.97 -8.17
N THR A 53 -8.51 -8.83 -7.33
CA THR A 53 -9.69 -8.48 -6.54
C THR A 53 -9.33 -8.49 -5.07
N VAL A 54 -9.66 -7.41 -4.36
CA VAL A 54 -9.52 -7.29 -2.91
C VAL A 54 -10.89 -7.01 -2.33
N GLU A 55 -11.36 -7.88 -1.45
CA GLU A 55 -12.73 -7.87 -0.95
C GLU A 55 -13.72 -7.96 -2.13
N ASP A 56 -14.50 -6.91 -2.38
CA ASP A 56 -15.54 -6.82 -3.42
C ASP A 56 -15.15 -5.91 -4.60
N ILE A 57 -13.91 -5.38 -4.61
CA ILE A 57 -13.45 -4.41 -5.62
C ILE A 57 -12.35 -5.03 -6.47
N SER A 58 -12.52 -4.92 -7.79
CA SER A 58 -11.56 -5.40 -8.77
C SER A 58 -10.67 -4.27 -9.28
N ALA A 59 -9.40 -4.61 -9.52
CA ALA A 59 -8.41 -3.76 -10.14
C ALA A 59 -7.85 -4.44 -11.39
N ARG A 60 -7.55 -3.66 -12.43
CA ARG A 60 -7.00 -4.13 -13.70
C ARG A 60 -5.76 -3.35 -14.08
N LYS A 61 -4.74 -4.08 -14.54
CA LYS A 61 -3.57 -3.48 -15.17
C LYS A 61 -3.99 -2.79 -16.47
N VAL A 62 -3.43 -1.61 -16.71
CA VAL A 62 -3.50 -0.89 -17.96
C VAL A 62 -2.11 -0.45 -18.38
N GLU A 63 -1.88 -0.26 -19.69
CA GLU A 63 -0.54 0.04 -20.20
C GLU A 63 -0.33 1.55 -20.39
N THR A 64 -1.39 2.31 -20.63
CA THR A 64 -1.31 3.75 -20.86
C THR A 64 -2.26 4.54 -19.97
N PRO A 65 -1.98 5.84 -19.74
CA PRO A 65 -2.89 6.70 -18.99
C PRO A 65 -4.28 6.80 -19.61
N GLU A 66 -4.36 6.84 -20.95
CA GLU A 66 -5.63 6.94 -21.67
C GLU A 66 -6.50 5.70 -21.47
N GLU A 67 -5.90 4.52 -21.45
CA GLU A 67 -6.60 3.26 -21.16
C GLU A 67 -7.16 3.23 -19.74
N ALA A 68 -6.57 3.95 -18.79
CA ALA A 68 -6.99 3.93 -17.41
C ALA A 68 -8.37 4.55 -17.16
N LEU A 69 -8.83 5.44 -18.03
CA LEU A 69 -10.10 6.15 -17.85
C LEU A 69 -11.32 5.22 -18.00
N THR A 70 -11.27 4.28 -18.95
CA THR A 70 -12.41 3.36 -19.22
C THR A 70 -12.73 2.45 -18.03
N PRO A 71 -11.78 1.67 -17.45
CA PRO A 71 -12.06 0.89 -16.26
C PRO A 71 -12.44 1.77 -15.06
N ALA A 72 -11.77 2.90 -14.84
CA ALA A 72 -12.07 3.80 -13.72
C ALA A 72 -13.51 4.33 -13.78
N GLN A 73 -14.01 4.70 -14.95
CA GLN A 73 -15.40 5.12 -15.15
C GLN A 73 -16.40 3.97 -14.99
N SER A 74 -15.97 2.73 -15.25
CA SER A 74 -16.80 1.52 -15.12
C SER A 74 -16.79 0.92 -13.71
N GLY A 75 -16.17 1.59 -12.73
CA GLY A 75 -16.09 1.10 -11.36
C GLY A 75 -15.03 0.02 -11.14
N VAL A 76 -14.03 -0.09 -12.00
CA VAL A 76 -12.85 -0.94 -11.84
C VAL A 76 -11.63 -0.07 -11.57
N VAL A 77 -10.85 -0.37 -10.56
CA VAL A 77 -9.61 0.38 -10.27
C VAL A 77 -8.59 0.10 -11.38
N ALA A 78 -8.12 1.15 -12.07
CA ALA A 78 -7.04 1.01 -13.05
C ALA A 78 -5.68 1.07 -12.36
N VAL A 79 -4.73 0.20 -12.76
CA VAL A 79 -3.38 0.17 -12.16
C VAL A 79 -2.32 0.27 -13.25
N LEU A 80 -1.46 1.27 -13.15
CA LEU A 80 -0.35 1.56 -14.07
C LEU A 80 1.00 1.20 -13.43
N ALA A 81 1.91 0.66 -14.23
CA ALA A 81 3.32 0.52 -13.86
C ALA A 81 4.05 1.86 -14.07
N ASP A 82 3.82 2.82 -13.18
CA ASP A 82 4.32 4.20 -13.27
C ASP A 82 4.86 4.69 -11.91
N PRO A 83 6.13 4.41 -11.59
CA PRO A 83 6.71 4.75 -10.29
C PRO A 83 6.85 6.24 -10.00
N VAL A 84 6.84 7.07 -11.03
CA VAL A 84 7.08 8.52 -10.88
C VAL A 84 5.81 9.36 -11.01
N GLY A 85 4.67 8.75 -11.39
CA GLY A 85 3.42 9.48 -11.59
C GLY A 85 3.37 10.26 -12.91
N ALA A 86 4.07 9.78 -13.95
CA ALA A 86 4.09 10.41 -15.27
C ALA A 86 2.71 10.49 -15.93
N CYS A 87 1.76 9.66 -15.49
CA CYS A 87 0.37 9.68 -15.96
C CYS A 87 -0.42 10.92 -15.49
N ILE A 88 -0.02 11.58 -14.40
CA ILE A 88 -0.80 12.66 -13.76
C ILE A 88 -1.11 13.81 -14.72
N PRO A 89 -0.15 14.39 -15.47
CA PRO A 89 -0.46 15.48 -16.41
C PRO A 89 -1.43 15.10 -17.53
N THR A 90 -1.43 13.84 -17.96
CA THR A 90 -2.35 13.32 -18.96
C THR A 90 -3.75 13.11 -18.38
N LEU A 91 -3.85 12.48 -17.22
CA LEU A 91 -5.12 12.16 -16.55
C LEU A 91 -5.83 13.39 -15.98
N ARG A 92 -5.10 14.42 -15.60
CA ARG A 92 -5.62 15.65 -14.96
C ARG A 92 -6.64 15.34 -13.86
N PRO A 93 -6.27 14.57 -12.83
CA PRO A 93 -7.19 14.18 -11.77
C PRO A 93 -7.64 15.38 -10.94
N GLY A 94 -8.81 15.28 -10.31
CA GLY A 94 -9.27 16.27 -9.34
C GLY A 94 -8.45 16.22 -8.04
N ALA A 95 -7.85 15.06 -7.72
CA ALA A 95 -6.93 14.94 -6.59
C ALA A 95 -5.84 13.89 -6.84
N VAL A 96 -4.68 14.12 -6.21
CA VAL A 96 -3.57 13.15 -6.09
C VAL A 96 -3.41 12.77 -4.62
N VAL A 97 -3.28 11.47 -4.36
CA VAL A 97 -2.98 10.92 -3.04
C VAL A 97 -1.65 10.18 -3.12
N ASP A 98 -0.62 10.66 -2.43
CA ASP A 98 0.64 9.92 -2.34
C ASP A 98 0.59 8.96 -1.16
N ALA A 99 0.45 7.69 -1.46
CA ALA A 99 0.42 6.56 -0.54
C ALA A 99 1.53 5.53 -0.83
N ILE A 100 2.67 5.98 -1.39
CA ILE A 100 3.86 5.14 -1.62
C ILE A 100 4.45 4.65 -0.30
N LEU A 101 4.32 5.43 0.77
CA LEU A 101 4.84 5.11 2.11
C LEU A 101 6.38 5.00 2.17
N ALA A 102 7.09 5.72 1.32
CA ALA A 102 8.56 5.74 1.26
C ALA A 102 9.22 6.42 2.46
N LYS A 103 8.43 7.01 3.39
CA LYS A 103 8.87 7.76 4.58
C LYS A 103 9.64 9.05 4.25
N LYS A 104 9.62 9.43 3.00
CA LYS A 104 10.09 10.69 2.43
C LYS A 104 9.28 10.98 1.19
N ASN A 105 9.13 12.25 0.85
CA ASN A 105 8.52 12.65 -0.41
C ASN A 105 9.40 12.21 -1.60
N LEU A 106 8.80 11.53 -2.59
CA LEU A 106 9.44 11.09 -3.83
C LEU A 106 9.00 11.92 -5.04
N GLY A 107 8.89 13.23 -4.87
CA GLY A 107 8.59 14.17 -5.94
C GLY A 107 7.13 14.56 -6.10
N THR A 108 6.26 14.25 -5.13
CA THR A 108 4.89 14.79 -5.08
C THR A 108 4.92 16.26 -4.73
N ALA A 109 4.19 17.09 -5.48
CA ALA A 109 4.12 18.52 -5.32
C ALA A 109 2.69 19.04 -5.26
N LEU A 110 2.49 20.18 -4.61
CA LEU A 110 1.19 20.89 -4.54
C LEU A 110 0.55 21.10 -5.92
N THR A 111 1.36 21.18 -6.97
CA THR A 111 0.95 21.47 -8.34
C THR A 111 0.51 20.23 -9.12
N ASP A 112 0.61 19.03 -8.55
CA ASP A 112 0.27 17.77 -9.26
C ASP A 112 -1.24 17.65 -9.52
N ALA A 113 -2.08 18.29 -8.68
CA ALA A 113 -3.53 18.35 -8.84
C ALA A 113 -4.11 19.54 -8.03
N PRO A 114 -5.40 19.91 -8.26
CA PRO A 114 -6.08 20.89 -7.42
C PRO A 114 -6.04 20.56 -5.93
N VAL A 115 -6.07 19.27 -5.57
CA VAL A 115 -5.89 18.79 -4.20
C VAL A 115 -4.85 17.67 -4.17
N VAL A 116 -3.86 17.79 -3.30
CA VAL A 116 -2.79 16.82 -3.10
C VAL A 116 -2.78 16.41 -1.63
N ILE A 117 -2.82 15.10 -1.37
CA ILE A 117 -2.84 14.53 -0.01
C ILE A 117 -1.63 13.62 0.16
N GLY A 118 -0.79 13.89 1.16
CA GLY A 118 0.33 13.05 1.55
C GLY A 118 -0.05 12.03 2.62
N VAL A 119 0.36 10.77 2.50
CA VAL A 119 0.05 9.71 3.48
C VAL A 119 1.30 9.31 4.25
N GLY A 120 1.32 9.61 5.54
CA GLY A 120 2.39 9.27 6.47
C GLY A 120 3.58 10.24 6.48
N PRO A 121 4.69 9.83 7.11
CA PRO A 121 5.86 10.70 7.28
C PRO A 121 6.55 11.02 5.96
N GLY A 122 7.13 12.20 5.89
CA GLY A 122 7.85 12.71 4.72
C GLY A 122 7.12 13.83 4.00
N PHE A 123 5.91 14.19 4.44
CA PHE A 123 5.13 15.29 3.90
C PHE A 123 4.97 16.41 4.91
N THR A 124 4.99 17.65 4.41
CA THR A 124 4.69 18.88 5.17
C THR A 124 3.54 19.61 4.47
N VAL A 125 2.46 19.81 5.20
CA VAL A 125 1.27 20.52 4.69
C VAL A 125 1.64 21.96 4.37
N GLY A 126 1.17 22.45 3.22
CA GLY A 126 1.50 23.77 2.68
C GLY A 126 2.84 23.86 1.93
N THR A 127 3.65 22.79 1.97
CA THR A 127 4.91 22.68 1.21
C THR A 127 4.80 21.58 0.14
N ASP A 128 4.46 20.38 0.56
CA ASP A 128 4.41 19.19 -0.31
C ASP A 128 2.97 18.83 -0.74
N CYS A 129 2.01 19.11 0.14
CA CYS A 129 0.62 18.69 -0.01
C CYS A 129 -0.35 19.67 0.66
N HIS A 130 -1.64 19.59 0.32
CA HIS A 130 -2.71 20.40 0.90
C HIS A 130 -3.21 19.86 2.23
N ALA A 131 -3.15 18.52 2.41
CA ALA A 131 -3.37 17.83 3.67
C ALA A 131 -2.46 16.62 3.77
N ALA A 132 -2.22 16.15 5.00
CA ALA A 132 -1.51 14.91 5.25
C ALA A 132 -2.33 13.98 6.15
N VAL A 133 -2.15 12.65 6.03
CA VAL A 133 -2.85 11.68 6.88
C VAL A 133 -1.85 10.91 7.74
N GLU A 134 -2.12 10.89 9.05
CA GLU A 134 -1.27 10.20 10.04
C GLU A 134 -1.34 8.68 9.89
N THR A 135 -0.19 8.02 9.87
CA THR A 135 -0.08 6.56 9.74
C THR A 135 0.52 5.87 10.97
N MET A 136 0.96 6.61 11.97
CA MET A 136 1.45 6.03 13.22
C MET A 136 0.30 5.34 13.97
N ARG A 137 0.50 4.06 14.36
CA ARG A 137 -0.49 3.38 15.23
C ARG A 137 -0.60 4.10 16.58
N GLY A 138 -1.83 4.24 17.04
CA GLY A 138 -2.16 4.91 18.29
C GLY A 138 -3.38 5.81 18.13
N HIS A 139 -3.52 6.76 19.06
CA HIS A 139 -4.71 7.62 19.18
C HIS A 139 -4.99 8.49 17.94
N THR A 140 -3.97 8.82 17.17
CA THR A 140 -4.06 9.73 15.99
C THR A 140 -4.05 9.01 14.65
N LEU A 141 -4.06 7.66 14.63
CA LEU A 141 -4.05 6.90 13.38
C LEU A 141 -5.24 7.30 12.47
N GLY A 142 -4.92 7.63 11.21
CA GLY A 142 -5.91 8.03 10.21
C GLY A 142 -6.39 9.48 10.32
N ARG A 143 -5.85 10.28 11.26
CA ARG A 143 -6.23 11.69 11.39
C ARG A 143 -5.76 12.48 10.17
N ALA A 144 -6.66 13.25 9.56
CA ALA A 144 -6.31 14.26 8.57
C ALA A 144 -5.67 15.48 9.27
N LEU A 145 -4.56 15.95 8.71
CA LEU A 145 -3.80 17.11 9.17
C LEU A 145 -3.87 18.19 8.11
N TYR A 146 -4.29 19.37 8.49
CA TYR A 146 -4.38 20.55 7.61
C TYR A 146 -3.25 21.56 7.86
N THR A 147 -2.35 21.24 8.79
CA THR A 147 -1.12 21.97 9.10
C THR A 147 -0.06 21.03 9.65
N GLY A 148 1.21 21.38 9.50
CA GLY A 148 2.32 20.61 10.04
C GLY A 148 2.61 19.33 9.26
N SER A 149 3.05 18.28 9.95
CA SER A 149 3.50 17.01 9.33
C SER A 149 3.06 15.82 10.17
N PRO A 150 2.83 14.64 9.56
CA PRO A 150 2.68 13.38 10.29
C PRO A 150 3.91 13.08 11.15
N LEU A 151 3.70 12.26 12.19
CA LEU A 151 4.77 11.86 13.11
C LEU A 151 5.92 11.18 12.36
N PRO A 152 7.18 11.44 12.73
CA PRO A 152 8.34 10.82 12.12
C PRO A 152 8.30 9.29 12.22
N ASN A 153 8.86 8.61 11.22
CA ASN A 153 8.97 7.15 11.26
C ASN A 153 9.92 6.70 12.37
N THR A 154 9.46 5.81 13.23
CA THR A 154 10.28 5.24 14.32
C THR A 154 11.16 4.08 13.88
N GLY A 155 10.92 3.50 12.70
CA GLY A 155 11.55 2.26 12.26
C GLY A 155 11.06 1.00 12.99
N ILE A 156 10.23 1.15 14.02
CA ILE A 156 9.72 0.05 14.84
C ILE A 156 8.34 -0.38 14.31
N PRO A 157 8.15 -1.65 13.95
CA PRO A 157 6.84 -2.17 13.54
C PRO A 157 5.80 -2.04 14.66
N GLY A 158 4.56 -1.76 14.30
CA GLY A 158 3.48 -1.66 15.27
C GLY A 158 3.23 -2.98 16.03
N LEU A 159 2.84 -2.88 17.29
CA LEU A 159 2.51 -4.01 18.13
C LEU A 159 1.23 -4.71 17.64
N ILE A 160 1.28 -6.03 17.47
CA ILE A 160 0.14 -6.88 17.11
C ILE A 160 0.25 -8.18 17.92
N GLY A 161 -0.78 -8.51 18.69
CA GLY A 161 -0.78 -9.72 19.53
C GLY A 161 0.40 -9.81 20.50
N GLY A 162 0.89 -8.68 21.01
CA GLY A 162 2.04 -8.64 21.92
C GLY A 162 3.42 -8.64 21.22
N HIS A 163 3.48 -8.75 19.90
CA HIS A 163 4.72 -8.82 19.12
C HIS A 163 4.91 -7.63 18.19
N SER A 164 6.14 -7.22 17.96
CA SER A 164 6.53 -6.06 17.14
C SER A 164 7.49 -6.42 16.02
N GLY A 165 8.79 -6.23 16.20
CA GLY A 165 9.82 -6.45 15.20
C GLY A 165 10.02 -7.92 14.83
N GLU A 166 9.82 -8.80 15.75
CA GLU A 166 9.92 -10.26 15.62
C GLU A 166 8.91 -10.85 14.62
N ARG A 167 7.83 -10.15 14.32
CA ARG A 167 6.86 -10.58 13.28
C ARG A 167 7.39 -10.45 11.87
N VAL A 168 8.45 -9.67 11.68
CA VAL A 168 8.97 -9.32 10.36
C VAL A 168 10.00 -10.34 9.91
N LEU A 169 9.72 -11.02 8.81
CA LEU A 169 10.68 -11.91 8.15
C LEU A 169 11.58 -11.09 7.22
N ARG A 170 12.89 -11.23 7.38
CA ARG A 170 13.88 -10.49 6.62
C ARG A 170 14.75 -11.41 5.77
N ALA A 171 15.16 -10.95 4.59
CA ALA A 171 16.07 -11.66 3.73
C ALA A 171 17.39 -11.99 4.46
N PRO A 172 17.83 -13.26 4.47
CA PRO A 172 19.05 -13.69 5.15
C PRO A 172 20.34 -13.42 4.37
N ALA A 173 20.22 -12.94 3.14
CA ALA A 173 21.33 -12.60 2.23
C ALA A 173 20.83 -11.77 1.06
N ASP A 174 21.77 -11.24 0.27
CA ASP A 174 21.49 -10.72 -1.07
C ASP A 174 21.21 -11.88 -2.03
N GLY A 175 20.27 -11.70 -2.96
CA GLY A 175 19.98 -12.71 -3.97
C GLY A 175 18.54 -12.69 -4.46
N ILE A 176 18.17 -13.72 -5.21
CA ILE A 176 16.80 -13.90 -5.70
C ILE A 176 15.94 -14.51 -4.59
N PHE A 177 14.75 -13.94 -4.38
CA PHE A 177 13.78 -14.42 -3.40
C PHE A 177 12.99 -15.62 -3.96
N GLU A 178 13.02 -16.74 -3.25
CA GLU A 178 12.33 -17.98 -3.61
C GLU A 178 11.36 -18.37 -2.49
N PRO A 179 10.06 -18.05 -2.58
CA PRO A 179 9.08 -18.46 -1.57
C PRO A 179 8.91 -19.99 -1.54
N ARG A 180 8.69 -20.54 -0.34
CA ARG A 180 8.41 -21.96 -0.08
C ARG A 180 7.02 -22.18 0.52
N MET A 181 6.35 -21.11 0.88
CA MET A 181 5.04 -21.09 1.49
C MET A 181 4.14 -20.06 0.79
N GLU A 182 2.87 -20.07 1.15
CA GLU A 182 1.87 -19.14 0.64
C GLU A 182 1.26 -18.31 1.77
N ILE A 183 0.79 -17.09 1.42
CA ILE A 183 0.07 -16.23 2.36
C ILE A 183 -1.24 -16.94 2.78
N GLY A 184 -1.52 -16.91 4.07
CA GLY A 184 -2.67 -17.56 4.68
C GLY A 184 -2.35 -18.92 5.33
N GLN A 185 -1.17 -19.50 5.09
CA GLN A 185 -0.76 -20.72 5.79
C GLN A 185 -0.50 -20.47 7.27
N LEU A 186 -0.93 -21.40 8.10
CA LEU A 186 -0.52 -21.49 9.51
C LEU A 186 0.90 -22.02 9.55
N VAL A 187 1.77 -21.37 10.28
CA VAL A 187 3.20 -21.66 10.37
C VAL A 187 3.64 -21.80 11.80
N GLN A 188 4.69 -22.57 12.02
CA GLN A 188 5.38 -22.68 13.30
C GLN A 188 6.71 -21.93 13.26
N GLU A 189 7.15 -21.46 14.42
CA GLU A 189 8.47 -20.89 14.56
C GLU A 189 9.55 -21.86 14.05
N GLY A 190 10.51 -21.37 13.27
CA GLY A 190 11.59 -22.14 12.67
C GLY A 190 11.29 -22.73 11.29
N GLU A 191 10.04 -22.81 10.85
CA GLU A 191 9.70 -23.28 9.49
C GLU A 191 10.26 -22.37 8.42
N ILE A 192 10.61 -22.94 7.26
CA ILE A 192 11.24 -22.21 6.15
C ILE A 192 10.18 -21.55 5.30
N ALA A 193 10.05 -20.22 5.37
CA ALA A 193 9.11 -19.44 4.56
C ALA A 193 9.62 -19.18 3.15
N ALA A 194 10.94 -19.03 2.97
CA ALA A 194 11.57 -18.76 1.69
C ALA A 194 13.06 -19.12 1.72
N MET A 195 13.69 -19.12 0.54
CA MET A 195 15.13 -19.21 0.36
C MET A 195 15.66 -17.95 -0.33
N VAL A 196 16.88 -17.54 -0.01
CA VAL A 196 17.60 -16.47 -0.71
C VAL A 196 19.05 -16.90 -0.83
N ASN A 197 19.54 -17.07 -2.05
CA ASN A 197 20.91 -17.51 -2.30
C ASN A 197 21.33 -18.75 -1.47
N GLY A 198 20.44 -19.77 -1.43
CA GLY A 198 20.67 -21.02 -0.67
C GLY A 198 20.51 -20.89 0.86
N LYS A 199 20.30 -19.67 1.41
CA LYS A 199 20.07 -19.45 2.85
C LYS A 199 18.58 -19.44 3.17
N PRO A 200 18.12 -20.15 4.23
CA PRO A 200 16.72 -20.19 4.60
C PRO A 200 16.28 -18.91 5.34
N MET A 201 15.16 -18.33 4.92
CA MET A 201 14.39 -17.35 5.68
C MET A 201 13.34 -18.10 6.51
N ARG A 202 13.49 -18.10 7.83
CA ARG A 202 12.62 -18.86 8.74
C ARG A 202 11.54 -17.98 9.35
N CYS A 203 10.39 -18.61 9.66
CA CYS A 203 9.35 -18.01 10.48
C CYS A 203 9.90 -17.76 11.89
N THR A 204 9.77 -16.56 12.37
CA THR A 204 10.27 -16.08 13.68
C THR A 204 9.26 -16.26 14.79
N LEU A 205 8.03 -16.61 14.45
CA LEU A 205 6.90 -16.83 15.34
C LEU A 205 5.98 -17.92 14.80
N THR A 206 5.25 -18.59 15.71
CA THR A 206 4.07 -19.38 15.37
C THR A 206 2.88 -18.45 15.11
N GLY A 207 2.13 -18.67 14.03
CA GLY A 207 1.00 -17.85 13.66
C GLY A 207 0.49 -18.09 12.24
N CYS A 208 -0.02 -17.06 11.60
CA CYS A 208 -0.40 -17.11 10.19
C CYS A 208 0.59 -16.29 9.34
N LEU A 209 1.11 -16.86 8.26
CA LEU A 209 1.94 -16.14 7.29
C LEU A 209 1.06 -15.14 6.55
N ARG A 210 1.07 -13.89 7.03
CA ARG A 210 0.18 -12.82 6.56
C ARG A 210 0.74 -12.04 5.39
N GLY A 211 2.05 -12.08 5.21
CA GLY A 211 2.73 -11.41 4.12
C GLY A 211 3.96 -12.17 3.68
N LEU A 212 4.16 -12.25 2.37
CA LEU A 212 5.32 -12.87 1.75
C LEU A 212 5.57 -12.20 0.40
N LEU A 213 6.81 -11.78 0.15
CA LEU A 213 7.23 -11.19 -1.11
C LEU A 213 7.00 -12.17 -2.27
N GLN A 214 6.77 -11.67 -3.47
CA GLN A 214 6.69 -12.52 -4.66
C GLN A 214 8.07 -13.12 -5.01
N GLY A 215 8.06 -14.31 -5.59
CA GLY A 215 9.27 -14.97 -6.07
C GLY A 215 9.90 -14.26 -7.27
N GLY A 216 11.21 -14.46 -7.43
CA GLY A 216 11.97 -13.91 -8.55
C GLY A 216 12.49 -12.48 -8.37
N LEU A 217 12.12 -11.79 -7.29
CA LEU A 217 12.64 -10.45 -7.01
C LEU A 217 14.06 -10.51 -6.44
N GLN A 218 14.90 -9.57 -6.87
CA GLN A 218 16.17 -9.30 -6.23
C GLN A 218 15.93 -8.65 -4.88
N VAL A 219 16.50 -9.21 -3.83
CA VAL A 219 16.46 -8.69 -2.46
C VAL A 219 17.87 -8.48 -1.92
N HIS A 220 17.99 -7.60 -0.94
CA HIS A 220 19.23 -7.40 -0.18
C HIS A 220 19.07 -7.94 1.26
N GLU A 221 20.20 -8.28 1.89
CA GLU A 221 20.20 -8.73 3.29
C GLU A 221 19.49 -7.72 4.21
N GLY A 222 18.64 -8.22 5.10
CA GLY A 222 17.83 -7.40 6.00
C GLY A 222 16.57 -6.79 5.39
N MET A 223 16.34 -6.88 4.07
CA MET A 223 15.11 -6.42 3.43
C MET A 223 13.91 -7.15 4.02
N LYS A 224 12.84 -6.41 4.30
CA LYS A 224 11.59 -7.00 4.77
C LYS A 224 10.92 -7.78 3.64
N CYS A 225 10.79 -9.10 3.80
CA CYS A 225 10.23 -10.00 2.80
C CYS A 225 8.98 -10.76 3.26
N GLY A 226 8.62 -10.67 4.53
CA GLY A 226 7.41 -11.34 5.04
C GLY A 226 6.93 -10.77 6.37
N ASP A 227 5.77 -11.26 6.80
CA ASP A 227 5.11 -10.88 8.05
C ASP A 227 4.30 -12.06 8.59
N VAL A 228 4.52 -12.46 9.85
CA VAL A 228 3.72 -13.46 10.54
C VAL A 228 2.77 -12.76 11.51
N ASP A 229 1.50 -13.11 11.48
CA ASP A 229 0.49 -12.63 12.42
C ASP A 229 0.30 -13.66 13.54
N PRO A 230 0.73 -13.36 14.79
CA PRO A 230 0.67 -14.30 15.91
C PRO A 230 -0.76 -14.66 16.33
N ARG A 231 -1.78 -13.88 15.89
CA ARG A 231 -3.17 -14.17 16.18
C ARG A 231 -3.72 -15.40 15.43
N GLY A 232 -3.01 -15.89 14.41
CA GLY A 232 -3.36 -17.10 13.66
C GLY A 232 -4.64 -17.01 12.82
N GLN A 233 -5.22 -15.82 12.63
CA GLN A 233 -6.47 -15.61 11.91
C GLN A 233 -6.24 -15.49 10.40
N GLN A 234 -6.45 -16.55 9.66
CA GLN A 234 -6.24 -16.61 8.20
C GLN A 234 -7.07 -15.57 7.44
N ALA A 235 -8.30 -15.28 7.85
CA ALA A 235 -9.16 -14.28 7.23
C ALA A 235 -8.52 -12.89 7.16
N ASN A 236 -7.67 -12.53 8.14
CA ASN A 236 -6.94 -11.27 8.16
C ASN A 236 -5.90 -11.15 7.03
N CYS A 237 -5.58 -12.23 6.34
CA CYS A 237 -4.67 -12.23 5.20
C CYS A 237 -5.32 -11.70 3.92
N PHE A 238 -6.66 -11.73 3.83
CA PHE A 238 -7.43 -11.49 2.62
C PHE A 238 -8.34 -10.27 2.70
N THR A 239 -8.27 -9.51 3.79
CA THR A 239 -9.05 -8.29 3.99
C THR A 239 -8.16 -7.10 4.35
N ALA A 240 -8.61 -5.89 4.03
CA ALA A 240 -7.94 -4.65 4.43
C ALA A 240 -7.85 -4.56 5.95
N SER A 241 -6.71 -4.08 6.45
CA SER A 241 -6.49 -3.96 7.88
C SER A 241 -7.22 -2.76 8.49
N ASP A 242 -7.42 -2.80 9.82
CA ASP A 242 -7.84 -1.66 10.62
C ASP A 242 -7.05 -0.38 10.30
N LYS A 243 -5.74 -0.51 10.16
CA LYS A 243 -4.85 0.59 9.81
C LYS A 243 -5.15 1.15 8.41
N ALA A 244 -5.26 0.27 7.41
CA ALA A 244 -5.55 0.67 6.04
C ALA A 244 -6.91 1.36 5.92
N THR A 245 -7.91 0.84 6.65
CA THR A 245 -9.27 1.37 6.68
C THR A 245 -9.34 2.74 7.37
N ALA A 246 -8.63 2.91 8.50
CA ALA A 246 -8.56 4.19 9.21
C ALA A 246 -7.89 5.27 8.36
N ILE A 247 -6.76 4.96 7.71
CA ILE A 247 -6.06 5.88 6.81
C ILE A 247 -6.96 6.27 5.63
N GLY A 248 -7.65 5.30 5.02
CA GLY A 248 -8.62 5.57 3.95
C GLY A 248 -9.74 6.52 4.38
N GLY A 249 -10.20 6.42 5.64
CA GLY A 249 -11.15 7.37 6.24
C GLY A 249 -10.60 8.78 6.32
N GLY A 250 -9.35 8.95 6.76
CA GLY A 250 -8.70 10.26 6.81
C GLY A 250 -8.46 10.88 5.43
N VAL A 251 -8.14 10.07 4.42
CA VAL A 251 -8.04 10.57 3.03
C VAL A 251 -9.40 11.03 2.52
N LEU A 252 -10.46 10.26 2.76
CA LEU A 252 -11.82 10.64 2.38
C LEU A 252 -12.25 11.95 3.06
N GLU A 253 -11.99 12.09 4.37
CA GLU A 253 -12.24 13.33 5.11
C GLU A 253 -11.53 14.53 4.46
N ALA A 254 -10.23 14.37 4.14
CA ALA A 254 -9.45 15.43 3.53
C ALA A 254 -9.98 15.82 2.14
N LEU A 255 -10.37 14.86 1.29
CA LEU A 255 -10.99 15.14 0.00
C LEU A 255 -12.28 15.95 0.16
N LEU A 256 -13.17 15.55 1.06
CA LEU A 256 -14.42 16.24 1.33
C LEU A 256 -14.19 17.64 1.90
N HIS A 257 -13.18 17.81 2.77
CA HIS A 257 -12.80 19.12 3.32
C HIS A 257 -12.47 20.15 2.22
N PHE A 258 -11.80 19.71 1.16
CA PHE A 258 -11.46 20.57 0.02
C PHE A 258 -12.56 20.60 -1.07
N GLY A 259 -13.75 20.09 -0.80
CA GLY A 259 -14.87 20.11 -1.74
C GLY A 259 -14.71 19.13 -2.92
N CYS A 260 -13.81 18.17 -2.82
CA CYS A 260 -13.64 17.11 -3.81
C CYS A 260 -14.77 16.08 -3.63
N LEU A 261 -15.90 16.29 -4.29
CA LEU A 261 -17.04 15.37 -4.23
C LEU A 261 -16.95 14.30 -5.34
N PRO A 262 -17.44 13.07 -5.10
CA PRO A 262 -17.62 12.09 -6.16
C PRO A 262 -18.68 12.59 -7.16
N ASP A 263 -18.66 12.06 -8.40
CA ASP A 263 -19.63 12.39 -9.44
C ASP A 263 -21.03 11.84 -9.10
#